data_370a76cd4b1faaf55ef0f0c09c93919d
#
_entry.id   370a76cd4b1faaf55ef0f0c09c93919d
#
_cell.length_a   1.000
_cell.length_b   1.000
_cell.length_c   1.000
_cell.angle_alpha   90.00
_cell.angle_beta   90.00
_cell.angle_gamma   90.00
#
_symmetry.space_group_name_H-M   'P 1'
#
loop_
_entity.id
_entity.type
_entity.pdbx_description
1 polymer ?
#
loop_
_entity_poly.entity_id
_entity_poly.type
_entity_poly.pdbx_seq_one_letter_code
_entity_poly.pdbx_strand_id
1 'polypeptide(L)'
;GKYLQSSDKINDIKIVDVKKFIKNNDIKDVNKVFVKITNENNSGHTASLKEILSITYSEGSEHFFLKRGGWSRFNSAFMKYLSTSLASIKFEVKDALKEDDFKVWQAEKIKQIAEGTSKDKLEYREYYFNEKMSDEKGYILLDRQLKKIPSLRDNGKDYNVEVADLYKNGEIIAVKISDKPHDLIYNIEQSKTTIQTIVRGVVKFEETITDVVLWISTTTKAKKLIDINSIQFLLAVQTWKEVVEGFNLKPKIYYSHHDKPQKKKGKKKGKKKNVS
;
A
#
# COMPACT_ATOMS: atom_id res chain seq x y z
N GLY A 1 34.59 -12.36 21.90
CA GLY A 1 33.87 -12.51 20.63
C GLY A 1 34.13 -11.31 19.72
N LYS A 2 34.54 -11.52 18.47
CA LYS A 2 34.65 -10.44 17.49
C LYS A 2 33.22 -10.06 17.07
N TYR A 3 32.79 -8.87 17.42
CA TYR A 3 31.58 -8.27 16.84
C TYR A 3 31.96 -7.70 15.48
N LEU A 4 31.39 -8.25 14.40
CA LEU A 4 31.47 -7.63 13.09
C LEU A 4 30.46 -6.48 13.06
N GLN A 5 30.95 -5.25 13.11
CA GLN A 5 30.11 -4.08 12.91
C GLN A 5 30.22 -3.67 11.43
N SER A 6 29.12 -3.74 10.71
CA SER A 6 28.98 -3.01 9.45
C SER A 6 28.48 -1.61 9.78
N SER A 7 29.23 -0.59 9.37
CA SER A 7 28.92 0.82 9.64
C SER A 7 28.12 1.50 8.54
N ASP A 8 27.50 0.74 7.64
CA ASP A 8 26.71 1.31 6.56
C ASP A 8 25.44 1.95 7.14
N LYS A 9 25.37 3.27 7.07
CA LYS A 9 24.13 4.01 7.38
C LYS A 9 23.10 3.71 6.31
N ILE A 10 22.13 2.89 6.65
CA ILE A 10 21.01 2.55 5.79
C ILE A 10 19.78 3.26 6.34
N ASN A 11 19.20 4.17 5.57
CA ASN A 11 17.99 4.90 5.98
C ASN A 11 16.75 4.00 5.99
N ASP A 12 16.76 2.93 5.18
CA ASP A 12 15.67 1.96 5.07
C ASP A 12 16.27 0.57 4.82
N ILE A 13 16.03 -0.36 5.75
CA ILE A 13 16.56 -1.73 5.66
C ILE A 13 15.71 -2.56 4.70
N LYS A 14 16.27 -2.89 3.55
CA LYS A 14 15.64 -3.80 2.59
C LYS A 14 16.14 -5.22 2.80
N ILE A 15 15.29 -6.19 2.52
CA ILE A 15 15.66 -7.62 2.60
C ILE A 15 16.90 -7.98 1.76
N VAL A 16 17.16 -7.24 0.68
CA VAL A 16 18.37 -7.41 -0.16
C VAL A 16 19.62 -7.02 0.61
N ASP A 17 19.58 -5.99 1.44
CA ASP A 17 20.73 -5.53 2.24
C ASP A 17 21.04 -6.53 3.34
N VAL A 18 19.99 -7.05 4.00
CA VAL A 18 20.11 -8.14 4.98
C VAL A 18 20.73 -9.38 4.35
N LYS A 19 20.28 -9.81 3.15
CA LYS A 19 20.85 -10.95 2.42
C LYS A 19 22.31 -10.73 2.07
N LYS A 20 22.68 -9.53 1.61
CA LYS A 20 24.09 -9.18 1.31
C LYS A 20 24.95 -9.24 2.56
N PHE A 21 24.49 -8.66 3.66
CA PHE A 21 25.20 -8.68 4.94
C PHE A 21 25.45 -10.10 5.43
N ILE A 22 24.44 -10.95 5.46
CA ILE A 22 24.54 -12.36 5.85
C ILE A 22 25.55 -13.08 4.97
N LYS A 23 25.48 -12.92 3.64
CA LYS A 23 26.36 -13.58 2.69
C LYS A 23 27.80 -13.09 2.79
N ASN A 24 28.03 -11.77 2.89
CA ASN A 24 29.36 -11.19 2.92
C ASN A 24 30.13 -11.51 4.21
N ASN A 25 29.41 -11.77 5.31
CA ASN A 25 30.00 -12.09 6.60
C ASN A 25 29.92 -13.58 6.96
N ASP A 26 29.51 -14.44 6.03
CA ASP A 26 29.35 -15.90 6.20
C ASP A 26 28.56 -16.27 7.47
N ILE A 27 27.49 -15.53 7.74
CA ILE A 27 26.67 -15.74 8.93
C ILE A 27 25.82 -16.99 8.77
N LYS A 28 26.08 -18.00 9.59
CA LYS A 28 25.34 -19.28 9.58
C LYS A 28 24.08 -19.26 10.43
N ASP A 29 24.08 -18.44 11.46
CA ASP A 29 22.96 -18.33 12.42
C ASP A 29 22.39 -16.91 12.44
N VAL A 30 21.22 -16.74 11.80
CA VAL A 30 20.53 -15.45 11.69
C VAL A 30 20.10 -14.91 13.07
N ASN A 31 19.94 -15.74 14.09
CA ASN A 31 19.60 -15.29 15.43
C ASN A 31 20.73 -14.47 16.09
N LYS A 32 21.94 -14.54 15.57
CA LYS A 32 23.10 -13.74 16.03
C LYS A 32 23.25 -12.40 15.31
N VAL A 33 22.31 -12.04 14.44
CA VAL A 33 22.30 -10.75 13.75
C VAL A 33 21.51 -9.74 14.56
N PHE A 34 22.15 -8.64 14.91
CA PHE A 34 21.53 -7.54 15.62
C PHE A 34 21.50 -6.29 14.74
N VAL A 35 20.47 -5.46 14.90
CA VAL A 35 20.34 -4.19 14.23
C VAL A 35 20.28 -3.10 15.28
N LYS A 36 21.15 -2.10 15.12
CA LYS A 36 21.11 -0.88 15.93
C LYS A 36 20.39 0.21 15.15
N ILE A 37 19.28 0.68 15.65
CA ILE A 37 18.53 1.80 15.09
C ILE A 37 18.90 3.04 15.92
N THR A 38 19.47 4.06 15.26
CA THR A 38 19.87 5.31 15.91
C THR A 38 19.12 6.49 15.33
N ASN A 39 18.80 7.46 16.17
CA ASN A 39 18.32 8.77 15.75
C ASN A 39 19.53 9.72 15.46
N GLU A 40 19.23 10.95 15.05
CA GLU A 40 20.23 11.98 14.73
C GLU A 40 21.18 12.28 15.90
N ASN A 41 20.74 12.08 17.17
CA ASN A 41 21.52 12.31 18.37
C ASN A 41 22.33 11.07 18.80
N ASN A 42 22.47 10.04 17.95
CA ASN A 42 23.11 8.75 18.26
C ASN A 42 22.49 7.96 19.43
N SER A 43 21.38 8.42 19.96
CA SER A 43 20.55 7.64 20.87
C SER A 43 19.84 6.53 20.07
N GLY A 44 19.85 5.29 20.55
CA GLY A 44 19.30 4.22 19.74
C GLY A 44 18.98 2.96 20.52
N HIS A 45 18.22 2.10 19.88
CA HIS A 45 17.84 0.79 20.37
C HIS A 45 18.52 -0.30 19.53
N THR A 46 19.00 -1.33 20.21
CA THR A 46 19.54 -2.53 19.56
C THR A 46 18.59 -3.69 19.80
N ALA A 47 18.14 -4.33 18.74
CA ALA A 47 17.31 -5.51 18.81
C ALA A 47 17.81 -6.60 17.86
N SER A 48 17.45 -7.85 18.10
CA SER A 48 17.77 -8.92 17.17
C SER A 48 17.05 -8.69 15.84
N LEU A 49 17.68 -9.07 14.74
CA LEU A 49 17.06 -9.00 13.41
C LEU A 49 15.69 -9.70 13.40
N LYS A 50 15.58 -10.84 14.09
CA LYS A 50 14.37 -11.62 14.18
C LYS A 50 13.21 -10.87 14.87
N GLU A 51 13.51 -10.02 15.87
CA GLU A 51 12.50 -9.22 16.59
C GLU A 51 11.99 -8.05 15.75
N ILE A 52 12.85 -7.49 14.91
CA ILE A 52 12.53 -6.34 14.05
C ILE A 52 11.74 -6.78 12.81
N LEU A 53 12.02 -7.98 12.31
CA LEU A 53 11.39 -8.49 11.10
C LEU A 53 9.91 -8.81 11.32
N SER A 54 9.09 -8.32 10.40
CA SER A 54 7.72 -8.79 10.20
C SER A 54 7.65 -9.46 8.83
N ILE A 55 7.51 -10.78 8.82
CA ILE A 55 7.54 -11.60 7.59
C ILE A 55 6.29 -12.45 7.56
N THR A 56 5.66 -12.50 6.39
CA THR A 56 4.66 -13.53 6.08
C THR A 56 5.23 -14.49 5.06
N TYR A 57 4.99 -15.77 5.25
CA TYR A 57 5.42 -16.84 4.37
C TYR A 57 4.27 -17.81 4.15
N SER A 58 4.12 -18.27 2.92
CA SER A 58 3.09 -19.24 2.56
C SER A 58 3.73 -20.41 1.84
N GLU A 59 3.35 -21.62 2.24
CA GLU A 59 3.77 -22.86 1.61
C GLU A 59 2.53 -23.74 1.39
N GLY A 60 2.13 -23.89 0.13
CA GLY A 60 0.86 -24.52 -0.21
C GLY A 60 -0.33 -23.76 0.42
N SER A 61 -1.12 -24.46 1.21
CA SER A 61 -2.26 -23.90 1.97
C SER A 61 -1.89 -23.39 3.35
N GLU A 62 -0.63 -23.52 3.75
CA GLU A 62 -0.15 -23.12 5.06
C GLU A 62 0.36 -21.66 5.01
N HIS A 63 -0.02 -20.86 6.03
CA HIS A 63 0.38 -19.48 6.15
C HIS A 63 1.05 -19.25 7.50
N PHE A 64 2.25 -18.73 7.48
CA PHE A 64 3.07 -18.44 8.63
C PHE A 64 3.34 -16.95 8.75
N PHE A 65 3.57 -16.47 9.95
CA PHE A 65 4.06 -15.12 10.18
C PHE A 65 5.13 -15.11 11.28
N LEU A 66 6.12 -14.26 11.07
CA LEU A 66 7.11 -13.90 12.06
C LEU A 66 6.77 -12.52 12.60
N LYS A 67 6.59 -12.41 13.91
CA LYS A 67 6.37 -11.14 14.59
C LYS A 67 7.05 -11.17 15.95
N ARG A 68 7.80 -10.13 16.27
CA ARG A 68 8.53 -10.00 17.54
C ARG A 68 9.36 -11.23 17.88
N GLY A 69 10.06 -11.78 16.89
CA GLY A 69 10.91 -12.95 17.05
C GLY A 69 10.22 -14.31 17.13
N GLY A 70 8.88 -14.36 17.16
CA GLY A 70 8.09 -15.59 17.22
C GLY A 70 7.49 -15.97 15.87
N TRP A 71 7.65 -17.24 15.48
CA TRP A 71 6.90 -17.82 14.36
C TRP A 71 5.56 -18.34 14.84
N SER A 72 4.53 -18.03 14.08
CA SER A 72 3.18 -18.54 14.30
C SER A 72 2.58 -19.01 12.96
N ARG A 73 1.64 -19.94 13.04
CA ARG A 73 0.89 -20.44 11.88
C ARG A 73 -0.57 -20.05 12.01
N PHE A 74 -1.16 -19.61 10.92
CA PHE A 74 -2.61 -19.42 10.90
C PHE A 74 -3.33 -20.78 10.91
N ASN A 75 -4.35 -20.86 11.73
CA ASN A 75 -5.19 -22.05 11.80
C ASN A 75 -5.96 -22.25 10.48
N SER A 76 -6.02 -23.47 9.97
CA SER A 76 -6.69 -23.81 8.72
C SER A 76 -8.19 -23.49 8.72
N ALA A 77 -8.86 -23.64 9.85
CA ALA A 77 -10.27 -23.28 10.01
C ALA A 77 -10.46 -21.77 9.89
N PHE A 78 -9.56 -20.98 10.49
CA PHE A 78 -9.56 -19.53 10.35
C PHE A 78 -9.28 -19.10 8.91
N MET A 79 -8.33 -19.72 8.22
CA MET A 79 -8.03 -19.44 6.81
C MET A 79 -9.21 -19.74 5.90
N LYS A 80 -9.93 -20.84 6.17
CA LYS A 80 -11.17 -21.17 5.46
C LYS A 80 -12.27 -20.15 5.71
N TYR A 81 -12.47 -19.75 6.96
CA TYR A 81 -13.39 -18.68 7.32
C TYR A 81 -13.05 -17.37 6.57
N LEU A 82 -11.79 -16.92 6.66
CA LEU A 82 -11.31 -15.71 5.99
C LEU A 82 -11.56 -15.76 4.48
N SER A 83 -11.19 -16.86 3.84
CA SER A 83 -11.40 -17.04 2.39
C SER A 83 -12.89 -17.00 2.02
N THR A 84 -13.75 -17.67 2.78
CA THR A 84 -15.21 -17.67 2.55
C THR A 84 -15.80 -16.28 2.78
N SER A 85 -15.41 -15.61 3.86
CA SER A 85 -15.87 -14.25 4.16
C SER A 85 -15.46 -13.25 3.09
N LEU A 86 -14.21 -13.30 2.64
CA LEU A 86 -13.71 -12.39 1.60
C LEU A 86 -14.31 -12.68 0.21
N ALA A 87 -14.70 -13.92 -0.07
CA ALA A 87 -15.36 -14.28 -1.33
C ALA A 87 -16.75 -13.65 -1.49
N SER A 88 -17.38 -13.18 -0.40
CA SER A 88 -18.65 -12.45 -0.48
C SER A 88 -18.50 -10.99 -0.94
N ILE A 89 -17.28 -10.44 -0.92
CA ILE A 89 -17.01 -9.08 -1.44
C ILE A 89 -17.09 -9.12 -2.97
N LYS A 90 -17.86 -8.21 -3.54
CA LYS A 90 -17.91 -8.05 -5.00
C LYS A 90 -16.55 -7.56 -5.49
N PHE A 91 -15.85 -8.42 -6.25
CA PHE A 91 -14.55 -8.12 -6.85
C PHE A 91 -14.70 -7.93 -8.35
N GLU A 92 -14.39 -6.74 -8.85
CA GLU A 92 -14.51 -6.40 -10.27
C GLU A 92 -13.16 -6.01 -10.84
N VAL A 93 -12.77 -6.72 -11.92
CA VAL A 93 -11.59 -6.34 -12.69
C VAL A 93 -11.98 -5.21 -13.65
N LYS A 94 -11.26 -4.11 -13.58
CA LYS A 94 -11.42 -2.92 -14.42
C LYS A 94 -10.28 -2.83 -15.42
N ASP A 95 -10.34 -1.83 -16.31
CA ASP A 95 -9.31 -1.56 -17.31
C ASP A 95 -7.92 -1.42 -16.65
N ALA A 96 -6.90 -1.89 -17.35
CA ALA A 96 -5.53 -1.82 -16.87
C ALA A 96 -5.03 -0.36 -16.86
N LEU A 97 -4.26 -0.03 -15.82
CA LEU A 97 -3.51 1.22 -15.77
C LEU A 97 -2.20 1.05 -16.53
N LYS A 98 -2.04 1.80 -17.62
CA LYS A 98 -0.81 1.79 -18.42
C LYS A 98 0.18 2.82 -17.92
N GLU A 99 1.39 2.39 -17.60
CA GLU A 99 2.46 3.27 -17.13
C GLU A 99 2.87 4.30 -18.20
N ASP A 100 2.74 3.96 -19.48
CA ASP A 100 3.11 4.87 -20.56
C ASP A 100 2.11 6.04 -20.68
N ASP A 101 0.82 5.81 -20.48
CA ASP A 101 -0.19 6.88 -20.43
C ASP A 101 0.10 7.85 -19.27
N PHE A 102 0.46 7.32 -18.10
CA PHE A 102 0.87 8.13 -16.96
C PHE A 102 2.10 8.99 -17.25
N LYS A 103 3.11 8.45 -17.94
CA LYS A 103 4.31 9.22 -18.30
C LYS A 103 4.03 10.37 -19.26
N VAL A 104 3.13 10.15 -20.22
CA VAL A 104 2.70 11.21 -21.15
C VAL A 104 2.01 12.33 -20.38
N TRP A 105 1.05 11.98 -19.53
CA TRP A 105 0.35 12.94 -18.67
C TRP A 105 1.32 13.68 -17.72
N GLN A 106 2.25 12.96 -17.10
CA GLN A 106 3.25 13.53 -16.18
C GLN A 106 4.13 14.56 -16.89
N ALA A 107 4.60 14.25 -18.11
CA ALA A 107 5.42 15.17 -18.90
C ALA A 107 4.65 16.46 -19.25
N GLU A 108 3.37 16.35 -19.59
CA GLU A 108 2.53 17.52 -19.87
C GLU A 108 2.29 18.36 -18.61
N LYS A 109 2.00 17.73 -17.45
CA LYS A 109 1.84 18.45 -16.17
C LYS A 109 3.12 19.18 -15.76
N ILE A 110 4.29 18.56 -15.91
CA ILE A 110 5.59 19.19 -15.62
C ILE A 110 5.76 20.43 -16.50
N LYS A 111 5.42 20.35 -17.78
CA LYS A 111 5.47 21.48 -18.72
C LYS A 111 4.53 22.61 -18.27
N GLN A 112 3.27 22.30 -17.97
CA GLN A 112 2.28 23.27 -17.48
C GLN A 112 2.73 23.97 -16.19
N ILE A 113 3.36 23.23 -15.27
CA ILE A 113 3.92 23.79 -14.04
C ILE A 113 5.08 24.76 -14.36
N ALA A 114 5.98 24.37 -15.27
CA ALA A 114 7.11 25.21 -15.68
C ALA A 114 6.67 26.48 -16.39
N GLU A 115 5.57 26.43 -17.17
CA GLU A 115 4.95 27.56 -17.85
C GLU A 115 4.07 28.43 -16.92
N GLY A 116 3.90 28.01 -15.64
CA GLY A 116 3.05 28.73 -14.67
C GLY A 116 1.55 28.63 -14.95
N THR A 117 1.13 27.78 -15.84
CA THR A 117 -0.27 27.55 -16.20
C THR A 117 -0.98 26.56 -15.26
N SER A 118 -0.23 25.78 -14.49
CA SER A 118 -0.75 24.93 -13.42
C SER A 118 -0.09 25.28 -12.08
N LYS A 119 -0.89 25.33 -11.03
CA LYS A 119 -0.42 25.46 -9.63
C LYS A 119 -0.23 24.10 -8.95
N ASP A 120 -0.67 23.04 -9.60
CA ASP A 120 -0.65 21.68 -9.06
C ASP A 120 0.75 21.08 -9.18
N LYS A 121 1.37 20.80 -8.01
CA LYS A 121 2.67 20.10 -7.95
C LYS A 121 2.50 18.56 -7.94
N LEU A 122 1.50 18.04 -8.64
CA LEU A 122 1.02 16.69 -8.48
C LEU A 122 1.47 15.79 -9.62
N GLU A 123 2.47 15.00 -9.35
CA GLU A 123 3.12 14.12 -10.32
C GLU A 123 3.00 12.64 -9.96
N TYR A 124 1.98 12.25 -9.19
CA TYR A 124 1.85 10.87 -8.76
C TYR A 124 0.69 10.14 -9.44
N ARG A 125 0.78 8.82 -9.48
CA ARG A 125 -0.09 7.96 -10.29
C ARG A 125 -1.54 7.96 -9.85
N GLU A 126 -1.81 8.03 -8.55
CA GLU A 126 -3.16 8.08 -8.00
C GLU A 126 -3.89 9.33 -8.51
N TYR A 127 -3.23 10.48 -8.51
CA TYR A 127 -3.85 11.71 -8.99
C TYR A 127 -4.15 11.66 -10.50
N TYR A 128 -3.18 11.21 -11.30
CA TYR A 128 -3.41 10.96 -12.73
C TYR A 128 -4.62 10.04 -12.96
N PHE A 129 -4.69 8.95 -12.21
CA PHE A 129 -5.77 8.00 -12.34
C PHE A 129 -7.11 8.64 -11.96
N ASN A 130 -7.16 9.41 -10.88
CA ASN A 130 -8.36 10.07 -10.39
C ASN A 130 -8.84 11.14 -11.38
N GLU A 131 -7.95 11.98 -11.95
CA GLU A 131 -8.29 12.91 -13.03
C GLU A 131 -8.88 12.15 -14.24
N LYS A 132 -8.19 11.12 -14.70
CA LYS A 132 -8.65 10.32 -15.85
C LYS A 132 -10.04 9.72 -15.62
N MET A 133 -10.32 9.20 -14.43
CA MET A 133 -11.63 8.64 -14.09
C MET A 133 -12.70 9.74 -14.04
N SER A 134 -12.36 10.92 -13.56
CA SER A 134 -13.26 12.08 -13.59
C SER A 134 -13.60 12.50 -15.01
N ASP A 135 -12.59 12.72 -15.84
CA ASP A 135 -12.75 13.27 -17.17
C ASP A 135 -13.39 12.28 -18.17
N GLU A 136 -12.95 11.02 -18.15
CA GLU A 136 -13.37 10.03 -19.13
C GLU A 136 -14.58 9.19 -18.70
N LYS A 137 -14.78 9.00 -17.40
CA LYS A 137 -15.77 8.07 -16.86
C LYS A 137 -16.84 8.74 -15.99
N GLY A 138 -16.77 10.06 -15.81
CA GLY A 138 -17.77 10.85 -15.06
C GLY A 138 -17.81 10.53 -13.56
N TYR A 139 -16.65 10.22 -12.96
CA TYR A 139 -16.51 10.19 -11.51
C TYR A 139 -16.36 11.61 -10.97
N ILE A 140 -16.92 11.87 -9.80
CA ILE A 140 -16.68 13.12 -9.07
C ILE A 140 -15.33 12.99 -8.37
N LEU A 141 -14.43 13.92 -8.66
CA LEU A 141 -13.11 13.99 -8.03
C LEU A 141 -13.25 14.57 -6.62
N LEU A 142 -12.94 13.78 -5.61
CA LEU A 142 -12.95 14.17 -4.20
C LEU A 142 -11.52 14.32 -3.64
N ASP A 143 -10.52 13.82 -4.36
CA ASP A 143 -9.10 13.89 -4.00
C ASP A 143 -8.76 15.33 -3.59
N ARG A 144 -8.19 15.49 -2.38
CA ARG A 144 -7.82 16.77 -1.75
C ARG A 144 -8.97 17.73 -1.41
N GLN A 145 -10.21 17.29 -1.47
CA GLN A 145 -11.30 18.01 -0.83
C GLN A 145 -11.21 17.81 0.68
N LEU A 146 -10.32 18.58 1.31
CA LEU A 146 -10.08 18.51 2.74
C LEU A 146 -11.29 19.07 3.49
N LYS A 147 -11.91 18.26 4.33
CA LYS A 147 -12.90 18.70 5.30
C LYS A 147 -12.22 18.97 6.64
N LYS A 148 -12.53 20.12 7.24
CA LYS A 148 -12.02 20.46 8.57
C LYS A 148 -12.85 19.76 9.64
N ILE A 149 -12.15 19.06 10.52
CA ILE A 149 -12.75 18.43 11.71
C ILE A 149 -12.22 19.19 12.94
N PRO A 150 -13.12 19.66 13.83
CA PRO A 150 -12.69 20.29 15.08
C PRO A 150 -11.85 19.33 15.90
N SER A 151 -10.73 19.83 16.43
CA SER A 151 -9.93 19.05 17.37
C SER A 151 -10.70 18.79 18.65
N LEU A 152 -10.68 17.53 19.11
CA LEU A 152 -11.16 17.18 20.45
C LEU A 152 -10.17 17.59 21.55
N ARG A 153 -8.99 18.09 21.18
CA ARG A 153 -8.01 18.66 22.11
C ARG A 153 -8.19 20.16 22.15
N ASP A 154 -8.08 20.75 23.31
CA ASP A 154 -8.24 22.21 23.60
C ASP A 154 -7.21 23.13 22.95
N ASN A 155 -6.53 22.68 21.88
CA ASN A 155 -5.51 23.46 21.19
C ASN A 155 -6.02 24.29 19.99
N GLY A 156 -7.32 24.34 19.76
CA GLY A 156 -7.97 25.16 18.74
C GLY A 156 -7.55 24.85 17.29
N LYS A 157 -6.87 23.72 17.03
CA LYS A 157 -6.46 23.34 15.67
C LYS A 157 -7.47 22.39 15.05
N ASP A 158 -7.95 22.75 13.87
CA ASP A 158 -8.74 21.86 13.05
C ASP A 158 -7.84 20.82 12.38
N TYR A 159 -8.33 19.58 12.27
CA TYR A 159 -7.70 18.54 11.46
C TYR A 159 -8.33 18.55 10.07
N ASN A 160 -7.48 18.53 9.05
CA ASN A 160 -7.92 18.30 7.68
C ASN A 160 -8.02 16.79 7.45
N VAL A 161 -9.20 16.34 7.05
CA VAL A 161 -9.44 14.94 6.67
C VAL A 161 -9.80 14.89 5.21
N GLU A 162 -9.09 14.11 4.46
CA GLU A 162 -9.44 13.76 3.11
C GLU A 162 -10.59 12.76 3.11
N VAL A 163 -11.67 13.08 2.41
CA VAL A 163 -12.90 12.31 2.49
C VAL A 163 -12.78 11.00 1.71
N ALA A 164 -12.29 11.07 0.48
CA ALA A 164 -12.05 9.94 -0.43
C ALA A 164 -11.36 10.47 -1.69
N ASP A 165 -11.07 9.57 -2.64
CA ASP A 165 -10.48 9.95 -3.93
C ASP A 165 -11.57 10.26 -4.98
N LEU A 166 -12.56 9.38 -5.09
CA LEU A 166 -13.61 9.46 -6.12
C LEU A 166 -14.98 9.14 -5.53
N TYR A 167 -16.03 9.66 -6.21
CA TYR A 167 -17.42 9.29 -5.94
C TYR A 167 -18.19 9.10 -7.25
N LYS A 168 -19.08 8.10 -7.29
CA LYS A 168 -20.01 7.91 -8.41
C LYS A 168 -21.22 7.06 -7.98
N ASN A 169 -22.43 7.54 -8.23
CA ASN A 169 -23.67 6.76 -8.08
C ASN A 169 -23.81 5.99 -6.75
N GLY A 170 -23.52 6.63 -5.64
CA GLY A 170 -23.58 6.02 -4.31
C GLY A 170 -22.31 5.27 -3.89
N GLU A 171 -21.32 5.19 -4.73
CA GLU A 171 -20.02 4.57 -4.45
C GLU A 171 -19.01 5.61 -3.99
N ILE A 172 -18.54 5.51 -2.76
CA ILE A 172 -17.40 6.27 -2.26
C ILE A 172 -16.13 5.42 -2.41
N ILE A 173 -15.11 5.96 -3.05
CA ILE A 173 -13.99 5.16 -3.57
C ILE A 173 -12.67 5.69 -3.05
N ALA A 174 -11.89 4.80 -2.43
CA ALA A 174 -10.49 5.03 -2.10
C ALA A 174 -9.59 4.31 -3.11
N VAL A 175 -8.66 5.05 -3.71
CA VAL A 175 -7.77 4.55 -4.79
C VAL A 175 -6.36 4.33 -4.26
N LYS A 176 -5.74 3.18 -4.60
CA LYS A 176 -4.33 2.93 -4.30
C LYS A 176 -3.61 2.19 -5.41
N ILE A 177 -2.50 2.76 -5.85
CA ILE A 177 -1.63 2.19 -6.88
C ILE A 177 -0.28 1.84 -6.24
N SER A 178 -0.15 0.62 -5.76
CA SER A 178 1.09 0.16 -5.12
C SER A 178 1.21 -1.36 -5.13
N ASP A 179 2.45 -1.84 -5.26
CA ASP A 179 2.79 -3.26 -5.07
C ASP A 179 3.16 -3.58 -3.61
N LYS A 180 3.19 -2.57 -2.73
CA LYS A 180 3.58 -2.74 -1.34
C LYS A 180 2.35 -3.01 -0.48
N PRO A 181 2.26 -4.15 0.21
CA PRO A 181 1.11 -4.45 1.07
C PRO A 181 0.83 -3.36 2.11
N HIS A 182 1.86 -2.73 2.65
CA HIS A 182 1.73 -1.70 3.66
C HIS A 182 1.01 -0.44 3.12
N ASP A 183 1.25 -0.03 1.87
CA ASP A 183 0.56 1.10 1.26
C ASP A 183 -0.92 0.78 1.03
N LEU A 184 -1.22 -0.46 0.62
CA LEU A 184 -2.59 -0.95 0.45
C LEU A 184 -3.33 -0.99 1.79
N ILE A 185 -2.68 -1.47 2.86
CA ILE A 185 -3.25 -1.50 4.21
C ILE A 185 -3.52 -0.09 4.72
N TYR A 186 -2.60 0.85 4.50
CA TYR A 186 -2.80 2.25 4.87
C TYR A 186 -4.05 2.84 4.21
N ASN A 187 -4.25 2.61 2.92
CA ASN A 187 -5.44 3.05 2.18
C ASN A 187 -6.74 2.43 2.74
N ILE A 188 -6.69 1.15 3.12
CA ILE A 188 -7.81 0.47 3.77
C ILE A 188 -8.17 1.14 5.11
N GLU A 189 -7.18 1.47 5.93
CA GLU A 189 -7.39 2.15 7.21
C GLU A 189 -7.92 3.58 7.03
N GLN A 190 -7.46 4.30 6.01
CA GLN A 190 -8.03 5.61 5.64
C GLN A 190 -9.50 5.48 5.25
N SER A 191 -9.85 4.55 4.35
CA SER A 191 -11.22 4.30 3.93
C SER A 191 -12.13 3.96 5.13
N LYS A 192 -11.66 3.14 6.05
CA LYS A 192 -12.34 2.79 7.29
C LYS A 192 -12.65 4.02 8.15
N THR A 193 -11.63 4.84 8.38
CA THR A 193 -11.75 6.07 9.17
C THR A 193 -12.71 7.05 8.52
N THR A 194 -12.63 7.23 7.21
CA THR A 194 -13.53 8.10 6.44
C THR A 194 -14.99 7.71 6.62
N ILE A 195 -15.33 6.44 6.40
CA ILE A 195 -16.71 5.97 6.55
C ILE A 195 -17.19 6.14 7.98
N GLN A 196 -16.38 5.85 8.97
CA GLN A 196 -16.73 6.06 10.37
C GLN A 196 -17.03 7.53 10.69
N THR A 197 -16.27 8.46 10.13
CA THR A 197 -16.46 9.91 10.36
C THR A 197 -17.68 10.45 9.63
N ILE A 198 -17.98 9.98 8.43
CA ILE A 198 -19.16 10.35 7.67
C ILE A 198 -20.43 9.83 8.35
N VAL A 199 -20.51 8.54 8.62
CA VAL A 199 -21.70 7.91 9.19
C VAL A 199 -22.03 8.46 10.60
N ARG A 200 -21.01 8.83 11.37
CA ARG A 200 -21.17 9.48 12.67
C ARG A 200 -21.50 10.98 12.57
N GLY A 201 -21.62 11.53 11.38
CA GLY A 201 -21.91 12.94 11.16
C GLY A 201 -20.79 13.92 11.53
N VAL A 202 -19.55 13.41 11.76
CA VAL A 202 -18.39 14.25 12.05
C VAL A 202 -17.94 15.00 10.80
N VAL A 203 -18.05 14.36 9.65
CA VAL A 203 -17.83 14.95 8.32
C VAL A 203 -19.16 14.97 7.58
N LYS A 204 -19.60 16.16 7.15
CA LYS A 204 -20.76 16.28 6.27
C LYS A 204 -20.38 15.83 4.86
N PHE A 205 -21.11 14.85 4.37
CA PHE A 205 -21.09 14.42 2.98
C PHE A 205 -22.50 14.48 2.44
N GLU A 206 -22.71 15.22 1.36
CA GLU A 206 -24.05 15.56 0.88
C GLU A 206 -24.66 14.46 0.02
N GLU A 207 -23.80 13.63 -0.58
CA GLU A 207 -24.24 12.57 -1.45
C GLU A 207 -24.62 11.30 -0.68
N THR A 208 -25.59 10.56 -1.21
CA THR A 208 -26.00 9.28 -0.61
C THR A 208 -24.93 8.23 -0.84
N ILE A 209 -24.48 7.55 0.22
CA ILE A 209 -23.53 6.45 0.14
C ILE A 209 -24.28 5.13 0.32
N THR A 210 -24.11 4.22 -0.62
CA THR A 210 -24.63 2.83 -0.56
C THR A 210 -23.52 1.80 -0.54
N ASP A 211 -22.40 2.14 -1.15
CA ASP A 211 -21.27 1.24 -1.36
C ASP A 211 -19.95 1.93 -1.01
N VAL A 212 -19.06 1.17 -0.40
CA VAL A 212 -17.69 1.61 -0.13
C VAL A 212 -16.75 0.78 -0.98
N VAL A 213 -15.90 1.44 -1.76
CA VAL A 213 -15.07 0.79 -2.75
C VAL A 213 -13.59 1.03 -2.45
N LEU A 214 -12.81 -0.05 -2.48
CA LEU A 214 -11.35 0.02 -2.58
C LEU A 214 -10.96 -0.23 -4.03
N TRP A 215 -10.41 0.78 -4.71
CA TRP A 215 -9.88 0.59 -6.05
C TRP A 215 -8.37 0.39 -5.97
N ILE A 216 -7.96 -0.85 -6.19
CA ILE A 216 -6.58 -1.30 -6.01
C ILE A 216 -5.94 -1.53 -7.38
N SER A 217 -4.73 -1.01 -7.57
CA SER A 217 -3.94 -1.29 -8.76
C SER A 217 -2.56 -1.79 -8.38
N THR A 218 -2.19 -2.99 -8.88
CA THR A 218 -0.89 -3.62 -8.64
C THR A 218 -0.32 -4.21 -9.94
N THR A 219 0.98 -4.50 -9.96
CA THR A 219 1.61 -5.21 -11.08
C THR A 219 1.34 -6.71 -11.09
N THR A 220 0.80 -7.27 -10.01
CA THR A 220 0.36 -8.66 -9.96
C THR A 220 -0.96 -8.80 -10.67
N LYS A 221 -1.12 -9.79 -11.53
CA LYS A 221 -2.42 -10.07 -12.17
C LYS A 221 -3.32 -10.82 -11.19
N ALA A 222 -4.41 -10.19 -10.79
CA ALA A 222 -5.41 -10.79 -9.91
C ALA A 222 -6.77 -10.92 -10.61
N LYS A 223 -7.41 -12.08 -10.47
CA LYS A 223 -8.79 -12.35 -10.92
C LYS A 223 -9.77 -12.37 -9.75
N LYS A 224 -9.27 -12.53 -8.56
CA LYS A 224 -10.01 -12.56 -7.30
C LYS A 224 -9.13 -11.99 -6.19
N LEU A 225 -9.74 -11.58 -5.10
CA LEU A 225 -9.05 -10.89 -4.00
C LEU A 225 -7.89 -11.69 -3.40
N ILE A 226 -8.04 -12.99 -3.27
CA ILE A 226 -7.02 -13.87 -2.68
C ILE A 226 -5.76 -14.02 -3.56
N ASP A 227 -5.84 -13.64 -4.83
CA ASP A 227 -4.68 -13.64 -5.73
C ASP A 227 -3.66 -12.54 -5.34
N ILE A 228 -4.11 -11.55 -4.56
CA ILE A 228 -3.22 -10.58 -3.90
C ILE A 228 -2.63 -11.30 -2.67
N ASN A 229 -1.60 -12.07 -2.89
CA ASN A 229 -1.01 -13.01 -1.94
C ASN A 229 -0.30 -12.33 -0.76
N SER A 230 -1.07 -11.64 0.10
CA SER A 230 -0.60 -11.01 1.34
C SER A 230 -1.64 -11.22 2.44
N ILE A 231 -1.32 -12.08 3.40
CA ILE A 231 -2.24 -12.38 4.51
C ILE A 231 -2.55 -11.13 5.34
N GLN A 232 -1.57 -10.22 5.52
CA GLN A 232 -1.78 -8.96 6.25
C GLN A 232 -2.80 -8.07 5.54
N PHE A 233 -2.70 -7.99 4.21
CA PHE A 233 -3.67 -7.27 3.39
C PHE A 233 -5.07 -7.91 3.49
N LEU A 234 -5.17 -9.23 3.37
CA LEU A 234 -6.45 -9.94 3.45
C LEU A 234 -7.12 -9.75 4.83
N LEU A 235 -6.35 -9.74 5.91
CA LEU A 235 -6.85 -9.44 7.26
C LEU A 235 -7.35 -7.99 7.39
N ALA A 236 -6.64 -7.04 6.80
CA ALA A 236 -7.08 -5.64 6.78
C ALA A 236 -8.39 -5.47 6.00
N VAL A 237 -8.51 -6.14 4.84
CA VAL A 237 -9.76 -6.17 4.05
C VAL A 237 -10.90 -6.80 4.83
N GLN A 238 -10.66 -7.88 5.58
CA GLN A 238 -11.68 -8.51 6.42
C GLN A 238 -12.21 -7.52 7.48
N THR A 239 -11.31 -6.85 8.19
CA THR A 239 -11.70 -5.85 9.20
C THR A 239 -12.44 -4.65 8.58
N TRP A 240 -12.00 -4.20 7.39
CA TRP A 240 -12.68 -3.15 6.65
C TRP A 240 -14.09 -3.56 6.22
N LYS A 241 -14.25 -4.78 5.69
CA LYS A 241 -15.54 -5.36 5.34
C LYS A 241 -16.51 -5.32 6.52
N GLU A 242 -16.08 -5.81 7.68
CA GLU A 242 -16.88 -5.84 8.91
C GLU A 242 -17.35 -4.44 9.33
N VAL A 243 -16.47 -3.44 9.21
CA VAL A 243 -16.83 -2.05 9.52
C VAL A 243 -17.85 -1.50 8.52
N VAL A 244 -17.65 -1.74 7.22
CA VAL A 244 -18.57 -1.26 6.17
C VAL A 244 -19.95 -1.89 6.32
N GLU A 245 -19.99 -3.21 6.49
CA GLU A 245 -21.26 -3.95 6.69
C GLU A 245 -21.94 -3.55 8.01
N GLY A 246 -21.18 -3.26 9.06
CA GLY A 246 -21.70 -2.76 10.34
C GLY A 246 -22.43 -1.41 10.24
N PHE A 247 -22.19 -0.65 9.17
CA PHE A 247 -22.92 0.57 8.83
C PHE A 247 -24.02 0.36 7.78
N ASN A 248 -24.39 -0.87 7.48
CA ASN A 248 -25.35 -1.23 6.43
C ASN A 248 -24.94 -0.76 5.03
N LEU A 249 -23.63 -0.64 4.76
CA LEU A 249 -23.08 -0.32 3.46
C LEU A 249 -22.51 -1.58 2.82
N LYS A 250 -22.33 -1.56 1.49
CA LYS A 250 -21.83 -2.72 0.75
C LYS A 250 -20.34 -2.56 0.43
N PRO A 251 -19.48 -3.46 0.89
CA PRO A 251 -18.06 -3.47 0.51
C PRO A 251 -17.88 -3.97 -0.92
N LYS A 252 -17.09 -3.25 -1.72
CA LYS A 252 -16.70 -3.63 -3.09
C LYS A 252 -15.21 -3.43 -3.29
N ILE A 253 -14.63 -4.22 -4.18
CA ILE A 253 -13.23 -4.04 -4.60
C ILE A 253 -13.19 -3.93 -6.12
N TYR A 254 -12.63 -2.83 -6.61
CA TYR A 254 -12.24 -2.66 -8.00
C TYR A 254 -10.75 -2.95 -8.12
N TYR A 255 -10.39 -3.68 -9.14
CA TYR A 255 -9.01 -4.06 -9.39
C TYR A 255 -8.58 -3.69 -10.81
N SER A 256 -7.49 -2.94 -10.92
CA SER A 256 -6.85 -2.65 -12.19
C SER A 256 -5.43 -3.21 -12.21
N HIS A 257 -5.07 -3.94 -13.25
CA HIS A 257 -3.68 -4.35 -13.42
C HIS A 257 -2.83 -3.12 -13.78
N HIS A 258 -1.72 -2.91 -13.08
CA HIS A 258 -0.75 -1.88 -13.40
C HIS A 258 0.28 -2.44 -14.40
N ASP A 259 0.11 -2.07 -15.66
CA ASP A 259 1.00 -2.52 -16.73
C ASP A 259 2.25 -1.65 -16.79
N LYS A 260 3.32 -2.12 -16.13
CA LYS A 260 4.64 -1.51 -16.18
C LYS A 260 5.45 -2.12 -17.31
N PRO A 261 6.07 -1.32 -18.20
CA PRO A 261 6.97 -1.85 -19.20
C PRO A 261 8.08 -2.66 -18.54
N GLN A 262 8.27 -3.89 -18.99
CA GLN A 262 9.35 -4.73 -18.48
C GLN A 262 10.69 -4.02 -18.75
N LYS A 263 11.47 -3.75 -17.71
CA LYS A 263 12.85 -3.30 -17.88
C LYS A 263 13.57 -4.34 -18.73
N LYS A 264 13.91 -4.01 -19.97
CA LYS A 264 14.77 -4.87 -20.80
C LYS A 264 16.01 -5.18 -19.97
N LYS A 265 16.19 -6.45 -19.60
CA LYS A 265 17.42 -6.92 -18.94
C LYS A 265 18.56 -6.52 -19.86
N GLY A 266 19.33 -5.51 -19.50
CA GLY A 266 20.48 -5.06 -20.26
C GLY A 266 21.38 -6.27 -20.54
N LYS A 267 21.62 -6.57 -21.82
CA LYS A 267 22.61 -7.58 -22.20
C LYS A 267 23.90 -7.22 -21.49
N LYS A 268 24.36 -8.05 -20.57
CA LYS A 268 25.70 -7.96 -20.00
C LYS A 268 26.66 -7.98 -21.19
N LYS A 269 27.27 -6.83 -21.51
CA LYS A 269 28.40 -6.78 -22.44
C LYS A 269 29.48 -7.70 -21.85
N GLY A 270 29.68 -8.83 -22.50
CA GLY A 270 30.75 -9.75 -22.16
C GLY A 270 32.09 -9.00 -22.25
N LYS A 271 32.80 -8.87 -21.13
CA LYS A 271 34.16 -8.44 -21.13
C LYS A 271 34.95 -9.50 -21.93
N LYS A 272 35.37 -9.16 -23.16
CA LYS A 272 36.43 -9.90 -23.86
C LYS A 272 37.65 -9.86 -22.95
N LYS A 273 38.06 -11.01 -22.47
CA LYS A 273 39.41 -11.21 -21.92
C LYS A 273 40.37 -11.12 -23.11
N ASN A 274 41.17 -10.08 -23.19
CA ASN A 274 42.40 -10.10 -23.98
C ASN A 274 43.38 -10.97 -23.23
N VAL A 275 43.73 -12.10 -23.84
CA VAL A 275 44.87 -12.92 -23.46
C VAL A 275 46.02 -12.42 -24.35
N SER A 276 47.03 -11.93 -23.75
CA SER A 276 48.38 -11.78 -24.26
C SER A 276 49.35 -12.19 -23.18
#